data_56c8a2553d921b21432d5e8897f0100c
#
_entry.id   56c8a2553d921b21432d5e8897f0100c
#
_cell.length_a   1.000
_cell.length_b   1.000
_cell.length_c   1.000
_cell.angle_alpha   90.00
_cell.angle_beta   90.00
_cell.angle_gamma   90.00
#
_symmetry.space_group_name_H-M   'P 1'
#
loop_
_entity.id
_entity.type
_entity.pdbx_description
1 polymer ?
#
loop_
_entity_poly.entity_id
_entity_poly.type
_entity_poly.pdbx_seq_one_letter_code
_entity_poly.pdbx_strand_id
1 'polypeptide(L)'
;MTDDPLPAEHLSPLAALVDEVLAGVGYEVAAATDAIDDDVPGYGGLFDPETTSDELRRALEDLLASGLTRPPAPEPTSDAFVLYVDGSSRGNPGPAGAGAVIMDETEDELARLGRPVGSRTGNNTAEYVALQLGLAELLARYEPRRLDVRIDSMTVIRDVWGGDDPTEPGVEAYSEAVAAALSSVPDHQYTHLADSDPNPADALATVGADIAAFGP
;
A
#
# COMPACT_ATOMS: atom_id res chain seq x y z
N MET A 1 -18.17 0.25 9.92
CA MET A 1 -17.02 -0.07 9.09
C MET A 1 -15.87 0.73 9.65
N THR A 2 -14.84 0.10 10.16
CA THR A 2 -13.65 0.80 10.62
C THR A 2 -12.85 1.18 9.39
N ASP A 3 -12.88 2.48 9.03
CA ASP A 3 -12.09 3.06 7.93
C ASP A 3 -10.59 3.09 8.21
N ASP A 4 -10.15 2.46 9.30
CA ASP A 4 -8.76 2.44 9.69
C ASP A 4 -8.06 1.25 9.02
N PRO A 5 -6.98 1.48 8.25
CA PRO A 5 -6.16 0.39 7.73
C PRO A 5 -5.64 -0.44 8.91
N LEU A 6 -5.59 -1.76 8.72
CA LEU A 6 -5.04 -2.64 9.75
C LEU A 6 -3.62 -2.20 10.10
N PRO A 7 -3.24 -2.19 11.38
CA PRO A 7 -1.97 -1.64 11.83
C PRO A 7 -0.79 -2.40 11.22
N ALA A 8 0.23 -1.66 10.80
CA ALA A 8 1.50 -2.25 10.41
C ALA A 8 2.14 -2.99 11.60
N GLU A 9 2.80 -4.12 11.32
CA GLU A 9 3.54 -4.84 12.34
C GLU A 9 4.83 -4.09 12.69
N HIS A 10 5.05 -3.79 13.96
CA HIS A 10 6.29 -3.27 14.57
C HIS A 10 7.26 -2.53 13.63
N LEU A 11 6.89 -1.34 13.21
CA LEU A 11 7.81 -0.43 12.53
C LEU A 11 8.77 0.22 13.53
N SER A 12 9.95 0.64 13.08
CA SER A 12 10.80 1.54 13.85
C SER A 12 10.08 2.87 14.10
N PRO A 13 10.45 3.66 15.10
CA PRO A 13 9.83 4.97 15.32
C PRO A 13 9.90 5.90 14.10
N LEU A 14 10.98 5.84 13.32
CA LEU A 14 11.12 6.64 12.11
C LEU A 14 10.24 6.15 10.97
N ALA A 15 10.21 4.83 10.74
CA ALA A 15 9.33 4.23 9.73
C ALA A 15 7.84 4.46 10.06
N ALA A 16 7.47 4.45 11.34
CA ALA A 16 6.11 4.76 11.78
C ALA A 16 5.70 6.21 11.48
N LEU A 17 6.60 7.18 11.68
CA LEU A 17 6.34 8.58 11.30
C LEU A 17 6.14 8.72 9.78
N VAL A 18 6.93 8.01 8.96
CA VAL A 18 6.72 8.01 7.51
C VAL A 18 5.37 7.38 7.14
N ASP A 19 4.97 6.28 7.80
CA ASP A 19 3.64 5.66 7.59
C ASP A 19 2.49 6.63 7.95
N GLU A 20 2.65 7.43 9.02
CA GLU A 20 1.67 8.47 9.38
C GLU A 20 1.57 9.58 8.31
N VAL A 21 2.69 10.01 7.73
CA VAL A 21 2.70 10.98 6.62
C VAL A 21 2.03 10.37 5.39
N LEU A 22 2.38 9.14 5.03
CA LEU A 22 1.72 8.39 3.93
C LEU A 22 0.21 8.30 4.14
N ALA A 23 -0.23 7.94 5.34
CA ALA A 23 -1.65 7.87 5.68
C ALA A 23 -2.35 9.23 5.52
N GLY A 24 -1.68 10.33 5.91
CA GLY A 24 -2.18 11.69 5.77
C GLY A 24 -2.45 12.13 4.33
N VAL A 25 -1.74 11.56 3.36
CA VAL A 25 -1.93 11.79 1.92
C VAL A 25 -2.64 10.62 1.21
N GLY A 26 -3.19 9.66 1.97
CA GLY A 26 -3.90 8.50 1.42
C GLY A 26 -2.99 7.45 0.79
N TYR A 27 -1.78 7.30 1.30
CA TYR A 27 -0.75 6.38 0.83
C TYR A 27 -0.24 6.64 -0.60
N GLU A 28 -0.55 7.79 -1.19
CA GLU A 28 0.02 8.24 -2.46
C GLU A 28 1.52 8.51 -2.30
N VAL A 29 2.36 7.58 -2.82
CA VAL A 29 3.81 7.60 -2.57
C VAL A 29 4.47 8.88 -3.08
N ALA A 30 4.12 9.33 -4.28
CA ALA A 30 4.70 10.55 -4.85
C ALA A 30 4.37 11.78 -3.99
N ALA A 31 3.10 11.94 -3.59
CA ALA A 31 2.68 13.07 -2.76
C ALA A 31 3.36 13.10 -1.39
N ALA A 32 3.54 11.92 -0.78
CA ALA A 32 4.27 11.82 0.48
C ALA A 32 5.76 12.16 0.33
N THR A 33 6.40 11.60 -0.71
CA THR A 33 7.83 11.82 -0.97
C THR A 33 8.09 13.29 -1.28
N ASP A 34 7.31 13.90 -2.15
CA ASP A 34 7.44 15.32 -2.51
C ASP A 34 7.28 16.21 -1.26
N ALA A 35 6.27 15.93 -0.42
CA ALA A 35 6.06 16.70 0.80
C ALA A 35 7.24 16.58 1.79
N ILE A 36 7.80 15.37 1.96
CA ILE A 36 8.93 15.12 2.83
C ILE A 36 10.20 15.79 2.28
N ASP A 37 10.46 15.65 0.99
CA ASP A 37 11.66 16.20 0.34
C ASP A 37 11.63 17.72 0.36
N ASP A 38 10.47 18.37 0.23
CA ASP A 38 10.30 19.82 0.32
C ASP A 38 10.56 20.35 1.75
N ASP A 39 10.31 19.55 2.79
CA ASP A 39 10.44 19.95 4.20
C ASP A 39 11.83 19.60 4.80
N VAL A 40 12.56 18.65 4.18
CA VAL A 40 13.94 18.31 4.59
C VAL A 40 14.89 19.45 4.19
N PRO A 41 15.72 19.98 5.14
CA PRO A 41 16.62 21.08 4.84
C PRO A 41 17.66 20.79 3.74
N GLY A 42 17.87 21.75 2.86
CA GLY A 42 18.92 21.67 1.83
C GLY A 42 18.48 20.95 0.58
N TYR A 43 19.27 19.96 0.15
CA TYR A 43 18.99 19.08 -0.99
C TYR A 43 18.72 17.63 -0.53
N GLY A 44 18.37 17.45 0.75
CA GLY A 44 18.04 16.16 1.33
C GLY A 44 16.66 15.66 0.87
N GLY A 45 16.30 14.47 1.33
CA GLY A 45 15.00 13.85 1.04
C GLY A 45 14.83 12.52 1.77
N LEU A 46 13.67 11.92 1.60
CA LEU A 46 13.29 10.66 2.26
C LEU A 46 14.30 9.54 2.01
N PHE A 47 14.81 9.45 0.79
CA PHE A 47 15.75 8.39 0.37
C PHE A 47 17.17 8.89 0.12
N ASP A 48 17.47 10.15 0.47
CA ASP A 48 18.83 10.69 0.33
C ASP A 48 19.73 10.13 1.44
N PRO A 49 20.85 9.46 1.09
CA PRO A 49 21.77 8.88 2.07
C PRO A 49 22.48 9.92 2.94
N GLU A 50 22.49 11.20 2.55
CA GLU A 50 23.07 12.29 3.33
C GLU A 50 22.07 12.88 4.34
N THR A 51 20.76 12.62 4.19
CA THR A 51 19.73 13.02 5.16
C THR A 51 19.89 12.22 6.45
N THR A 52 20.13 12.90 7.55
CA THR A 52 20.23 12.23 8.85
C THR A 52 18.87 11.86 9.41
N SER A 53 18.81 10.82 10.25
CA SER A 53 17.56 10.42 10.92
C SER A 53 16.94 11.56 11.75
N ASP A 54 17.75 12.45 12.32
CA ASP A 54 17.25 13.59 13.10
C ASP A 54 16.65 14.70 12.22
N GLU A 55 17.18 14.91 11.03
CA GLU A 55 16.63 15.86 10.04
C GLU A 55 15.31 15.32 9.50
N LEU A 56 15.30 14.07 9.08
CA LEU A 56 14.10 13.43 8.60
C LEU A 56 13.00 13.41 9.65
N ARG A 57 13.31 13.05 10.90
CA ARG A 57 12.33 13.06 11.99
C ARG A 57 11.69 14.43 12.19
N ARG A 58 12.48 15.51 12.19
CA ARG A 58 11.96 16.87 12.36
C ARG A 58 11.04 17.27 11.20
N ALA A 59 11.43 16.98 9.95
CA ALA A 59 10.61 17.25 8.79
C ALA A 59 9.26 16.50 8.89
N LEU A 60 9.27 15.21 9.25
CA LEU A 60 8.05 14.42 9.43
C LEU A 60 7.15 14.98 10.55
N GLU A 61 7.72 15.34 11.70
CA GLU A 61 6.97 15.94 12.82
C GLU A 61 6.35 17.28 12.43
N ASP A 62 7.09 18.14 11.69
CA ASP A 62 6.62 19.43 11.21
C ASP A 62 5.49 19.27 10.16
N LEU A 63 5.61 18.31 9.24
CA LEU A 63 4.56 17.98 8.28
C LEU A 63 3.27 17.50 8.96
N LEU A 64 3.40 16.59 9.91
CA LEU A 64 2.23 16.09 10.67
C LEU A 64 1.56 17.19 11.48
N ALA A 65 2.34 18.13 12.04
CA ALA A 65 1.82 19.29 12.78
C ALA A 65 1.15 20.33 11.88
N SER A 66 1.64 20.52 10.64
CA SER A 66 1.06 21.47 9.68
C SER A 66 -0.26 21.01 9.06
N GLY A 67 -0.53 19.71 9.10
CA GLY A 67 -1.66 19.07 8.47
C GLY A 67 -1.42 18.74 7.00
N LEU A 68 -1.57 17.47 6.66
CA LEU A 68 -1.43 16.96 5.31
C LEU A 68 -2.77 17.02 4.58
N THR A 69 -2.71 17.22 3.27
CA THR A 69 -3.91 17.20 2.43
C THR A 69 -3.78 16.09 1.41
N ARG A 70 -4.74 15.19 1.42
CA ARG A 70 -4.85 14.13 0.43
C ARG A 70 -5.10 14.72 -0.96
N PRO A 71 -4.37 14.26 -2.00
CA PRO A 71 -4.63 14.67 -3.37
C PRO A 71 -6.08 14.39 -3.79
N PRO A 72 -6.69 15.25 -4.63
CA PRO A 72 -8.04 15.00 -5.13
C PRO A 72 -8.05 13.72 -5.98
N ALA A 73 -9.14 12.95 -5.87
CA ALA A 73 -9.32 11.76 -6.69
C ALA A 73 -9.52 12.15 -8.17
N PRO A 74 -8.79 11.55 -9.12
CA PRO A 74 -9.10 11.68 -10.53
C PRO A 74 -10.50 11.15 -10.86
N GLU A 75 -11.16 11.72 -11.86
CA GLU A 75 -12.46 11.23 -12.32
C GLU A 75 -12.26 10.00 -13.23
N PRO A 76 -12.84 8.84 -12.89
CA PRO A 76 -12.73 7.64 -13.71
C PRO A 76 -13.62 7.76 -14.96
N THR A 77 -13.27 7.05 -16.03
CA THR A 77 -14.06 7.02 -17.28
C THR A 77 -15.29 6.11 -17.18
N SER A 78 -15.33 5.20 -16.20
CA SER A 78 -16.41 4.24 -15.99
C SER A 78 -16.47 3.76 -14.53
N ASP A 79 -17.38 2.82 -14.24
CA ASP A 79 -17.49 2.11 -12.97
C ASP A 79 -16.76 0.75 -12.94
N ALA A 80 -15.88 0.52 -13.93
CA ALA A 80 -15.02 -0.66 -14.03
C ALA A 80 -13.56 -0.29 -13.76
N PHE A 81 -12.92 -1.07 -12.89
CA PHE A 81 -11.57 -0.79 -12.41
C PHE A 81 -10.66 -2.00 -12.53
N VAL A 82 -9.38 -1.73 -12.64
CA VAL A 82 -8.28 -2.70 -12.53
C VAL A 82 -7.44 -2.32 -11.32
N LEU A 83 -7.19 -3.29 -10.45
CA LEU A 83 -6.37 -3.11 -9.26
C LEU A 83 -5.16 -4.04 -9.35
N TYR A 84 -3.98 -3.49 -9.54
CA TYR A 84 -2.71 -4.21 -9.38
C TYR A 84 -2.27 -4.15 -7.93
N VAL A 85 -1.80 -5.28 -7.40
CA VAL A 85 -1.27 -5.37 -6.04
C VAL A 85 0.02 -6.18 -6.03
N ASP A 86 0.89 -5.85 -5.08
CA ASP A 86 2.15 -6.55 -4.86
C ASP A 86 2.62 -6.39 -3.42
N GLY A 87 3.20 -7.45 -2.87
CA GLY A 87 3.85 -7.46 -1.58
C GLY A 87 5.34 -7.73 -1.74
N SER A 88 6.20 -6.93 -1.11
CA SER A 88 7.65 -7.09 -1.16
C SER A 88 8.23 -7.29 0.24
N SER A 89 9.18 -8.21 0.38
CA SER A 89 9.88 -8.45 1.65
C SER A 89 11.37 -8.64 1.43
N ARG A 90 12.19 -7.85 2.14
CA ARG A 90 13.66 -7.96 2.12
C ARG A 90 14.13 -9.06 3.07
N GLY A 91 13.96 -10.31 2.66
CA GLY A 91 14.07 -11.51 3.47
C GLY A 91 12.69 -11.99 3.96
N ASN A 92 12.58 -13.24 4.42
CA ASN A 92 11.30 -13.81 4.85
C ASN A 92 11.45 -14.56 6.19
N PRO A 93 11.14 -13.91 7.34
CA PRO A 93 10.64 -12.54 7.50
C PRO A 93 11.72 -11.46 7.41
N GLY A 94 11.32 -10.24 7.01
CA GLY A 94 12.19 -9.07 6.88
C GLY A 94 11.39 -7.77 6.77
N PRO A 95 12.07 -6.62 6.53
CA PRO A 95 11.37 -5.40 6.19
C PRO A 95 10.48 -5.62 4.98
N ALA A 96 9.20 -5.33 5.13
CA ALA A 96 8.19 -5.62 4.13
C ALA A 96 7.35 -4.39 3.80
N GLY A 97 6.92 -4.30 2.55
CA GLY A 97 6.08 -3.23 2.02
C GLY A 97 4.98 -3.77 1.13
N ALA A 98 3.95 -2.99 0.98
CA ALA A 98 2.79 -3.23 0.15
C ALA A 98 2.65 -2.14 -0.91
N GLY A 99 2.31 -2.53 -2.12
CA GLY A 99 2.05 -1.63 -3.24
C GLY A 99 0.72 -1.91 -3.90
N ALA A 100 0.02 -0.86 -4.35
CA ALA A 100 -1.19 -0.99 -5.13
C ALA A 100 -1.28 0.12 -6.19
N VAL A 101 -1.81 -0.23 -7.37
CA VAL A 101 -2.10 0.72 -8.44
C VAL A 101 -3.54 0.53 -8.88
N ILE A 102 -4.33 1.60 -8.82
CA ILE A 102 -5.72 1.62 -9.28
C ILE A 102 -5.74 2.25 -10.66
N MET A 103 -6.37 1.58 -11.62
CA MET A 103 -6.61 2.07 -12.98
C MET A 103 -8.09 1.97 -13.32
N ASP A 104 -8.55 2.79 -14.23
CA ASP A 104 -9.86 2.58 -14.86
C ASP A 104 -9.78 1.58 -16.03
N GLU A 105 -10.91 1.31 -16.70
CA GLU A 105 -10.96 0.35 -17.82
C GLU A 105 -10.19 0.80 -19.07
N THR A 106 -9.79 2.07 -19.15
CA THR A 106 -8.97 2.60 -20.25
C THR A 106 -7.47 2.58 -19.94
N GLU A 107 -7.10 1.96 -18.78
CA GLU A 107 -5.73 1.90 -18.27
C GLU A 107 -5.17 3.27 -17.85
N ASP A 108 -6.04 4.26 -17.59
CA ASP A 108 -5.62 5.51 -16.96
C ASP A 108 -5.39 5.28 -15.47
N GLU A 109 -4.20 5.68 -14.97
CA GLU A 109 -3.85 5.54 -13.55
C GLU A 109 -4.63 6.54 -12.69
N LEU A 110 -5.33 6.04 -11.68
CA LEU A 110 -6.13 6.83 -10.73
C LEU A 110 -5.43 7.00 -9.38
N ALA A 111 -4.61 6.02 -8.96
CA ALA A 111 -3.84 6.08 -7.71
C ALA A 111 -2.62 5.17 -7.74
N ARG A 112 -1.53 5.59 -7.09
CA ARG A 112 -0.29 4.83 -6.89
C ARG A 112 0.06 4.80 -5.41
N LEU A 113 -0.22 3.69 -4.76
CA LEU A 113 -0.19 3.55 -3.31
C LEU A 113 0.97 2.68 -2.87
N GLY A 114 1.60 3.04 -1.77
CA GLY A 114 2.61 2.22 -1.12
C GLY A 114 2.67 2.49 0.37
N ARG A 115 2.91 1.45 1.15
CA ARG A 115 3.09 1.58 2.60
C ARG A 115 4.09 0.58 3.16
N PRO A 116 4.79 0.92 4.26
CA PRO A 116 5.51 -0.06 5.04
C PRO A 116 4.53 -1.02 5.74
N VAL A 117 4.86 -2.30 5.80
CA VAL A 117 4.03 -3.32 6.47
C VAL A 117 4.60 -3.71 7.81
N GLY A 118 5.92 -3.84 7.91
CA GLY A 118 6.58 -4.16 9.15
C GLY A 118 8.08 -4.39 8.97
N SER A 119 8.87 -4.20 10.02
CA SER A 119 10.32 -4.39 9.98
C SER A 119 10.74 -5.87 9.96
N ARG A 120 9.81 -6.78 10.28
CA ARG A 120 10.05 -8.23 10.31
C ARG A 120 8.79 -9.02 9.95
N THR A 121 8.30 -8.84 8.75
CA THR A 121 7.04 -9.40 8.25
C THR A 121 7.30 -10.35 7.09
N GLY A 122 6.44 -11.36 6.92
CA GLY A 122 6.50 -12.31 5.82
C GLY A 122 5.92 -11.72 4.52
N ASN A 123 6.36 -12.25 3.37
CA ASN A 123 5.87 -11.81 2.07
C ASN A 123 4.35 -11.98 1.93
N ASN A 124 3.80 -13.10 2.38
CA ASN A 124 2.36 -13.34 2.27
C ASN A 124 1.53 -12.27 3.02
N THR A 125 1.96 -11.85 4.22
CA THR A 125 1.30 -10.75 4.92
C THR A 125 1.34 -9.46 4.11
N ALA A 126 2.47 -9.14 3.46
CA ALA A 126 2.59 -7.97 2.61
C ALA A 126 1.63 -8.00 1.41
N GLU A 127 1.41 -9.17 0.81
CA GLU A 127 0.43 -9.39 -0.26
C GLU A 127 -1.01 -9.09 0.19
N TYR A 128 -1.39 -9.59 1.38
CA TYR A 128 -2.71 -9.27 1.94
C TYR A 128 -2.87 -7.77 2.22
N VAL A 129 -1.84 -7.14 2.78
CA VAL A 129 -1.85 -5.69 3.05
C VAL A 129 -1.96 -4.90 1.75
N ALA A 130 -1.28 -5.32 0.68
CA ALA A 130 -1.36 -4.68 -0.62
C ALA A 130 -2.79 -4.72 -1.20
N LEU A 131 -3.42 -5.89 -1.14
CA LEU A 131 -4.81 -6.04 -1.58
C LEU A 131 -5.78 -5.21 -0.73
N GLN A 132 -5.62 -5.23 0.59
CA GLN A 132 -6.44 -4.42 1.49
C GLN A 132 -6.25 -2.92 1.24
N LEU A 133 -5.00 -2.46 1.05
CA LEU A 133 -4.67 -1.07 0.77
C LEU A 133 -5.38 -0.57 -0.49
N GLY A 134 -5.25 -1.32 -1.59
CA GLY A 134 -5.88 -0.97 -2.86
C GLY A 134 -7.40 -0.97 -2.80
N LEU A 135 -8.00 -1.98 -2.16
CA LEU A 135 -9.46 -2.06 -1.98
C LEU A 135 -10.00 -0.93 -1.10
N ALA A 136 -9.32 -0.62 0.01
CA ALA A 136 -9.73 0.46 0.90
C ALA A 136 -9.74 1.81 0.17
N GLU A 137 -8.69 2.09 -0.61
CA GLU A 137 -8.59 3.31 -1.41
C GLU A 137 -9.66 3.39 -2.50
N LEU A 138 -9.83 2.30 -3.26
CA LEU A 138 -10.83 2.22 -4.32
C LEU A 138 -12.23 2.50 -3.78
N LEU A 139 -12.62 1.84 -2.69
CA LEU A 139 -13.95 1.97 -2.10
C LEU A 139 -14.16 3.31 -1.35
N ALA A 140 -13.09 3.95 -0.90
CA ALA A 140 -13.18 5.27 -0.26
C ALA A 140 -13.44 6.39 -1.29
N ARG A 141 -13.01 6.21 -2.54
CA ARG A 141 -13.08 7.25 -3.58
C ARG A 141 -14.13 6.99 -4.64
N TYR A 142 -14.46 5.72 -4.90
CA TYR A 142 -15.28 5.31 -6.05
C TYR A 142 -16.36 4.30 -5.65
N GLU A 143 -17.31 4.12 -6.54
CA GLU A 143 -18.37 3.11 -6.42
C GLU A 143 -18.20 2.03 -7.52
N PRO A 144 -17.21 1.12 -7.38
CA PRO A 144 -16.90 0.14 -8.41
C PRO A 144 -18.07 -0.84 -8.59
N ARG A 145 -18.48 -1.06 -9.84
CA ARG A 145 -19.40 -2.14 -10.20
C ARG A 145 -18.69 -3.37 -10.74
N ARG A 146 -17.53 -3.17 -11.37
CA ARG A 146 -16.64 -4.24 -11.84
C ARG A 146 -15.22 -3.99 -11.36
N LEU A 147 -14.55 -5.06 -10.93
CA LEU A 147 -13.17 -5.02 -10.47
C LEU A 147 -12.42 -6.25 -10.97
N ASP A 148 -11.29 -6.03 -11.66
CA ASP A 148 -10.29 -7.04 -11.97
C ASP A 148 -9.06 -6.82 -11.08
N VAL A 149 -8.82 -7.74 -10.13
CA VAL A 149 -7.64 -7.71 -9.26
C VAL A 149 -6.52 -8.49 -9.94
N ARG A 150 -5.41 -7.83 -10.22
CA ARG A 150 -4.20 -8.40 -10.82
C ARG A 150 -3.14 -8.65 -9.76
N ILE A 151 -2.83 -9.90 -9.51
CA ILE A 151 -2.03 -10.38 -8.38
C ILE A 151 -1.24 -11.63 -8.78
N ASP A 152 -0.03 -11.78 -8.26
CA ASP A 152 0.84 -12.95 -8.48
C ASP A 152 0.81 -13.95 -7.32
N SER A 153 0.27 -13.58 -6.15
CA SER A 153 0.18 -14.44 -4.98
C SER A 153 -0.90 -15.52 -5.10
N MET A 154 -0.50 -16.73 -5.46
CA MET A 154 -1.40 -17.90 -5.46
C MET A 154 -1.94 -18.25 -4.08
N THR A 155 -1.27 -17.86 -3.01
CA THR A 155 -1.75 -18.05 -1.63
C THR A 155 -2.98 -17.18 -1.39
N VAL A 156 -2.87 -15.87 -1.62
CA VAL A 156 -3.98 -14.92 -1.47
C VAL A 156 -5.15 -15.29 -2.39
N ILE A 157 -4.87 -15.67 -3.65
CA ILE A 157 -5.91 -16.10 -4.60
C ILE A 157 -6.72 -17.27 -4.05
N ARG A 158 -6.09 -18.33 -3.53
CA ARG A 158 -6.78 -19.51 -2.99
C ARG A 158 -7.59 -19.18 -1.76
N ASP A 159 -7.02 -18.39 -0.85
CA ASP A 159 -7.67 -18.05 0.41
C ASP A 159 -8.88 -17.10 0.18
N VAL A 160 -8.77 -16.14 -0.74
CA VAL A 160 -9.81 -15.12 -0.97
C VAL A 160 -10.89 -15.60 -1.95
N TRP A 161 -10.49 -16.22 -3.07
CA TRP A 161 -11.44 -16.66 -4.11
C TRP A 161 -11.68 -18.16 -4.14
N GLY A 162 -10.78 -18.96 -3.56
CA GLY A 162 -10.95 -20.42 -3.46
C GLY A 162 -11.88 -20.84 -2.33
N GLY A 163 -12.13 -19.98 -1.34
CA GLY A 163 -12.97 -20.26 -0.19
C GLY A 163 -12.29 -21.15 0.86
N ASP A 164 -10.97 -21.26 0.81
CA ASP A 164 -10.17 -21.93 1.83
C ASP A 164 -9.92 -20.98 3.01
N ASP A 165 -9.82 -21.54 4.22
CA ASP A 165 -9.37 -20.76 5.37
C ASP A 165 -7.89 -20.38 5.17
N PRO A 166 -7.46 -19.17 5.61
CA PRO A 166 -6.06 -18.77 5.53
C PRO A 166 -5.15 -19.80 6.18
N THR A 167 -4.13 -20.23 5.44
CA THR A 167 -3.21 -21.26 5.92
C THR A 167 -2.05 -20.67 6.72
N GLU A 168 -1.80 -19.36 6.61
CA GLU A 168 -0.73 -18.67 7.30
C GLU A 168 -1.27 -18.00 8.58
N PRO A 169 -0.65 -18.26 9.76
CA PRO A 169 -1.07 -17.62 11.01
C PRO A 169 -0.86 -16.10 10.96
N GLY A 170 -1.85 -15.36 11.43
CA GLY A 170 -1.76 -13.90 11.58
C GLY A 170 -2.30 -13.10 10.41
N VAL A 171 -2.76 -13.76 9.34
CA VAL A 171 -3.38 -13.08 8.19
C VAL A 171 -4.92 -13.10 8.22
N GLU A 172 -5.52 -13.73 9.23
CA GLU A 172 -6.97 -13.93 9.32
C GLU A 172 -7.73 -12.59 9.27
N ALA A 173 -7.23 -11.58 10.02
CA ALA A 173 -7.86 -10.26 10.05
C ALA A 173 -7.78 -9.54 8.68
N TYR A 174 -6.66 -9.72 7.96
CA TYR A 174 -6.52 -9.18 6.62
C TYR A 174 -7.44 -9.88 5.62
N SER A 175 -7.51 -11.21 5.69
CA SER A 175 -8.40 -12.02 4.83
C SER A 175 -9.86 -11.63 5.04
N GLU A 176 -10.31 -11.48 6.29
CA GLU A 176 -11.66 -11.03 6.63
C GLU A 176 -11.94 -9.62 6.10
N ALA A 177 -11.00 -8.68 6.25
CA ALA A 177 -11.15 -7.31 5.75
C ALA A 177 -11.24 -7.27 4.22
N VAL A 178 -10.39 -8.03 3.52
CA VAL A 178 -10.42 -8.17 2.06
C VAL A 178 -11.75 -8.77 1.59
N ALA A 179 -12.20 -9.86 2.20
CA ALA A 179 -13.47 -10.50 1.85
C ALA A 179 -14.67 -9.56 2.06
N ALA A 180 -14.67 -8.79 3.17
CA ALA A 180 -15.68 -7.78 3.43
C ALA A 180 -15.68 -6.67 2.37
N ALA A 181 -14.50 -6.16 1.98
CA ALA A 181 -14.34 -5.16 0.95
C ALA A 181 -14.85 -5.65 -0.42
N LEU A 182 -14.41 -6.84 -0.85
CA LEU A 182 -14.84 -7.44 -2.12
C LEU A 182 -16.34 -7.70 -2.16
N SER A 183 -16.96 -8.05 -1.03
CA SER A 183 -18.42 -8.27 -0.96
C SER A 183 -19.25 -7.02 -1.30
N SER A 184 -18.66 -5.82 -1.24
CA SER A 184 -19.30 -4.57 -1.62
C SER A 184 -19.20 -4.25 -3.12
N VAL A 185 -18.36 -4.98 -3.86
CA VAL A 185 -18.22 -4.86 -5.31
C VAL A 185 -19.09 -5.90 -6.01
N PRO A 186 -20.11 -5.51 -6.79
CA PRO A 186 -21.08 -6.45 -7.36
C PRO A 186 -20.49 -7.52 -8.27
N ASP A 187 -19.47 -7.17 -9.06
CA ASP A 187 -18.78 -8.09 -9.98
C ASP A 187 -17.28 -7.94 -9.81
N HIS A 188 -16.64 -8.93 -9.20
CA HIS A 188 -15.20 -8.93 -9.00
C HIS A 188 -14.58 -10.27 -9.41
N GLN A 189 -13.41 -10.18 -10.01
CA GLN A 189 -12.60 -11.31 -10.42
C GLN A 189 -11.13 -11.05 -10.12
N TYR A 190 -10.30 -12.07 -10.28
CA TYR A 190 -8.84 -11.92 -10.27
C TYR A 190 -8.23 -12.37 -11.60
N THR A 191 -7.10 -11.77 -11.93
CA THR A 191 -6.19 -12.21 -12.98
C THR A 191 -4.85 -12.53 -12.34
N HIS A 192 -4.43 -13.79 -12.41
CA HIS A 192 -3.12 -14.20 -11.91
C HIS A 192 -2.02 -13.70 -12.85
N LEU A 193 -1.08 -12.93 -12.32
CA LEU A 193 0.11 -12.47 -13.02
C LEU A 193 1.19 -13.56 -12.94
N ALA A 194 1.82 -13.87 -14.06
CA ALA A 194 3.03 -14.68 -14.05
C ALA A 194 4.25 -13.82 -13.69
N ASP A 195 5.33 -14.43 -13.19
CA ASP A 195 6.57 -13.74 -12.80
C ASP A 195 7.17 -12.86 -13.91
N SER A 196 6.83 -13.13 -15.18
CA SER A 196 7.26 -12.34 -16.35
C SER A 196 6.36 -11.19 -16.72
N ASP A 197 5.16 -11.13 -16.13
CA ASP A 197 4.19 -10.10 -16.45
C ASP A 197 4.52 -8.80 -15.70
N PRO A 198 4.36 -7.64 -16.35
CA PRO A 198 4.63 -6.38 -15.67
C PRO A 198 3.60 -6.14 -14.56
N ASN A 199 4.10 -5.87 -13.35
CA ASN A 199 3.27 -5.44 -12.23
C ASN A 199 3.67 -4.02 -11.78
N PRO A 200 2.89 -2.97 -12.08
CA PRO A 200 3.24 -1.62 -11.69
C PRO A 200 3.24 -1.38 -10.17
N ALA A 201 2.67 -2.30 -9.38
CA ALA A 201 2.67 -2.23 -7.92
C ALA A 201 4.01 -2.67 -7.29
N ASP A 202 4.85 -3.47 -7.99
CA ASP A 202 6.14 -4.00 -7.49
C ASP A 202 7.07 -2.88 -7.00
N ALA A 203 7.24 -1.81 -7.78
CA ALA A 203 8.08 -0.69 -7.37
C ALA A 203 7.56 0.00 -6.10
N LEU A 204 6.25 0.08 -5.92
CA LEU A 204 5.62 0.70 -4.75
C LEU A 204 5.76 -0.20 -3.50
N ALA A 205 5.60 -1.51 -3.66
CA ALA A 205 5.86 -2.49 -2.61
C ALA A 205 7.33 -2.43 -2.16
N THR A 206 8.26 -2.32 -3.12
CA THR A 206 9.69 -2.14 -2.84
C THR A 206 9.95 -0.85 -2.04
N VAL A 207 9.35 0.27 -2.43
CA VAL A 207 9.43 1.54 -1.66
C VAL A 207 8.91 1.37 -0.24
N GLY A 208 7.77 0.69 -0.07
CA GLY A 208 7.24 0.37 1.26
C GLY A 208 8.22 -0.47 2.10
N ALA A 209 8.87 -1.47 1.50
CA ALA A 209 9.88 -2.28 2.17
C ALA A 209 11.14 -1.47 2.54
N ASP A 210 11.54 -0.49 1.71
CA ASP A 210 12.65 0.43 2.01
C ASP A 210 12.33 1.31 3.21
N ILE A 211 11.11 1.84 3.28
CA ILE A 211 10.64 2.62 4.44
C ILE A 211 10.61 1.73 5.70
N ALA A 212 10.10 0.50 5.60
CA ALA A 212 10.08 -0.45 6.72
C ALA A 212 11.49 -0.81 7.24
N ALA A 213 12.52 -0.64 6.42
CA ALA A 213 13.92 -0.86 6.76
C ALA A 213 14.59 0.33 7.46
N PHE A 214 13.94 1.49 7.57
CA PHE A 214 14.50 2.63 8.29
C PHE A 214 14.81 2.24 9.74
N GLY A 215 16.04 2.51 10.15
CA GLY A 215 16.53 2.22 11.47
C GLY A 215 15.94 3.12 12.58
N PRO A 216 16.28 2.84 13.83
CA PRO A 216 15.82 3.60 14.99
C PRO A 216 16.33 5.03 15.00
#